data_9c4014cf6c74878934f99749b53b030f
#
_entry.id   9c4014cf6c74878934f99749b53b030f
#
_cell.length_a   1.000
_cell.length_b   1.000
_cell.length_c   1.000
_cell.angle_alpha   90.00
_cell.angle_beta   90.00
_cell.angle_gamma   90.00
#
_symmetry.space_group_name_H-M   'P 1'
#
loop_
_entity.id
_entity.type
_entity.pdbx_description
1 polymer ?
#
loop_
_entity_poly.entity_id
_entity_poly.type
_entity_poly.pdbx_seq_one_letter_code
_entity_poly.pdbx_strand_id
1 'polypeptide(L)'
;MKALASLSDLIFPSRCLGCLNLGIRICSLCRVSWHPHIYRTALRSDSNSFQVYSSVQYSQVARRVLLGAKEDALKDADELIAQALAHSLSYLYSEVGIADLVPIPSRKSAVRKRGRDFILDQTLSLSQSPRVSIRTELRHLRRVKDQSTLTAAMREANLQDSLICANSARGMKIPVIIVDDLVTTGATLREAARALSEGGYQVIGAVTACVAKPLRYDQ
;
A
#
# COMPACT_ATOMS: atom_id res chain seq x y z
N MET A 1 -2.89 34.09 -10.91
CA MET A 1 -1.43 34.22 -11.07
C MET A 1 -0.97 33.06 -11.95
N LYS A 2 -0.56 33.32 -13.20
CA LYS A 2 0.01 32.32 -14.10
C LYS A 2 1.40 31.98 -13.54
N ALA A 3 1.59 30.74 -13.05
CA ALA A 3 2.91 30.24 -12.71
C ALA A 3 3.78 30.31 -13.98
N LEU A 4 4.87 31.02 -13.90
CA LEU A 4 5.94 30.98 -14.89
C LEU A 4 6.38 29.51 -14.97
N ALA A 5 6.10 28.85 -16.10
CA ALA A 5 6.67 27.56 -16.39
C ALA A 5 8.18 27.67 -16.19
N SER A 6 8.76 26.86 -15.35
CA SER A 6 10.19 26.88 -15.09
C SER A 6 10.91 26.57 -16.41
N LEU A 7 12.05 27.21 -16.70
CA LEU A 7 12.90 26.86 -17.84
C LEU A 7 13.23 25.36 -17.87
N SER A 8 13.24 24.70 -16.70
CA SER A 8 13.37 23.26 -16.57
C SER A 8 12.19 22.48 -17.21
N ASP A 9 10.96 23.01 -17.18
CA ASP A 9 9.80 22.36 -17.80
C ASP A 9 9.85 22.43 -19.33
N LEU A 10 10.58 23.40 -19.86
CA LEU A 10 10.80 23.54 -21.31
C LEU A 10 11.86 22.53 -21.81
N ILE A 11 12.88 22.25 -21.00
CA ILE A 11 13.98 21.33 -21.34
C ILE A 11 13.61 19.89 -20.99
N PHE A 12 12.90 19.69 -19.87
CA PHE A 12 12.43 18.37 -19.37
C PHE A 12 10.92 18.40 -19.14
N PRO A 13 10.12 18.39 -20.22
CA PRO A 13 8.68 18.46 -20.07
C PRO A 13 8.13 17.24 -19.34
N SER A 14 7.17 17.48 -18.46
CA SER A 14 6.46 16.42 -17.74
C SER A 14 5.94 15.36 -18.71
N ARG A 15 6.08 14.10 -18.36
CA ARG A 15 5.53 12.97 -19.11
C ARG A 15 4.41 12.31 -18.32
N CYS A 16 3.38 11.91 -19.03
CA CYS A 16 2.29 11.15 -18.43
C CYS A 16 2.81 9.84 -17.82
N LEU A 17 2.60 9.61 -16.53
CA LEU A 17 3.01 8.40 -15.83
C LEU A 17 2.39 7.11 -16.42
N GLY A 18 1.25 7.24 -17.12
CA GLY A 18 0.57 6.10 -17.75
C GLY A 18 1.06 5.78 -19.17
N CYS A 19 1.10 6.75 -20.09
CA CYS A 19 1.42 6.54 -21.51
C CYS A 19 2.74 7.16 -21.96
N LEU A 20 3.44 7.91 -21.09
CA LEU A 20 4.69 8.61 -21.34
C LEU A 20 4.60 9.79 -22.34
N ASN A 21 3.40 10.11 -22.86
CA ASN A 21 3.21 11.29 -23.69
C ASN A 21 3.53 12.57 -22.93
N LEU A 22 4.06 13.55 -23.64
CA LEU A 22 4.41 14.86 -23.09
C LEU A 22 3.16 15.63 -22.64
N GLY A 23 3.29 16.44 -21.61
CA GLY A 23 2.30 17.43 -21.21
C GLY A 23 1.96 17.43 -19.73
N ILE A 24 1.28 16.43 -19.22
CA ILE A 24 0.76 16.45 -17.84
C ILE A 24 1.08 15.13 -17.11
N ARG A 25 1.15 15.21 -15.79
CA ARG A 25 1.43 14.10 -14.86
C ARG A 25 0.62 12.83 -15.13
N ILE A 26 -0.67 12.97 -15.43
CA ILE A 26 -1.55 11.90 -15.90
C ILE A 26 -2.58 12.47 -16.88
N CYS A 27 -2.54 12.03 -18.16
CA CYS A 27 -3.43 12.54 -19.20
C CYS A 27 -4.87 12.02 -19.02
N SER A 28 -5.83 12.62 -19.70
CA SER A 28 -7.24 12.27 -19.61
C SER A 28 -7.52 10.80 -19.91
N LEU A 29 -6.86 10.22 -20.92
CA LEU A 29 -7.00 8.80 -21.28
C LEU A 29 -6.48 7.87 -20.16
N CYS A 30 -5.31 8.20 -19.59
CA CYS A 30 -4.74 7.39 -18.50
C CYS A 30 -5.50 7.57 -17.19
N ARG A 31 -6.11 8.75 -16.98
CA ARG A 31 -6.94 9.04 -15.81
C ARG A 31 -8.16 8.12 -15.73
N VAL A 32 -8.71 7.67 -16.84
CA VAL A 32 -9.79 6.67 -16.86
C VAL A 32 -9.36 5.38 -16.16
N SER A 33 -8.12 4.94 -16.38
CA SER A 33 -7.56 3.74 -15.73
C SER A 33 -6.99 3.99 -14.33
N TRP A 34 -6.75 5.26 -13.96
CA TRP A 34 -6.32 5.69 -12.63
C TRP A 34 -7.47 6.38 -11.86
N HIS A 35 -8.71 6.12 -12.22
CA HIS A 35 -9.85 6.75 -11.55
C HIS A 35 -10.03 6.13 -10.16
N PRO A 36 -9.94 6.92 -9.07
CA PRO A 36 -10.19 6.42 -7.72
C PRO A 36 -11.64 5.94 -7.58
N HIS A 37 -11.78 4.70 -7.15
CA HIS A 37 -13.05 4.06 -6.80
C HIS A 37 -12.81 3.15 -5.62
N ILE A 38 -13.76 3.03 -4.69
CA ILE A 38 -13.56 2.16 -3.53
C ILE A 38 -13.89 0.71 -3.88
N TYR A 39 -12.86 -0.12 -3.81
CA TYR A 39 -12.95 -1.57 -3.86
C TYR A 39 -12.83 -2.12 -2.44
N ARG A 40 -13.83 -2.86 -2.02
CA ARG A 40 -13.89 -3.50 -0.71
C ARG A 40 -13.70 -5.00 -0.87
N THR A 41 -12.84 -5.58 -0.06
CA THR A 41 -12.55 -7.02 -0.06
C THR A 41 -12.45 -7.52 1.37
N ALA A 42 -13.15 -8.61 1.70
CA ALA A 42 -13.00 -9.28 2.99
C ALA A 42 -11.81 -10.24 2.93
N LEU A 43 -10.92 -10.18 3.91
CA LEU A 43 -9.88 -11.18 4.13
C LEU A 43 -10.10 -11.86 5.48
N ARG A 44 -9.83 -13.18 5.49
CA ARG A 44 -9.79 -13.98 6.73
C ARG A 44 -8.34 -14.36 7.01
N SER A 45 -7.91 -14.14 8.26
CA SER A 45 -6.73 -14.78 8.85
C SER A 45 -7.23 -15.77 9.93
N ASP A 46 -6.36 -16.64 10.42
CA ASP A 46 -6.72 -17.69 11.40
C ASP A 46 -7.39 -17.13 12.66
N SER A 47 -7.09 -15.89 13.03
CA SER A 47 -7.57 -15.25 14.26
C SER A 47 -8.64 -14.18 14.05
N ASN A 48 -8.85 -13.68 12.82
CA ASN A 48 -9.75 -12.55 12.58
C ASN A 48 -10.17 -12.43 11.10
N SER A 49 -11.31 -11.74 10.90
CA SER A 49 -11.76 -11.29 9.58
C SER A 49 -11.73 -9.76 9.55
N PHE A 50 -11.17 -9.16 8.51
CA PHE A 50 -11.09 -7.72 8.37
C PHE A 50 -11.31 -7.28 6.92
N GLN A 51 -11.72 -6.02 6.73
CA GLN A 51 -11.95 -5.43 5.41
C GLN A 51 -10.67 -4.79 4.88
N VAL A 52 -10.46 -4.92 3.59
CA VAL A 52 -9.40 -4.23 2.83
C VAL A 52 -10.07 -3.24 1.89
N TYR A 53 -9.66 -1.99 1.97
CA TYR A 53 -10.10 -0.92 1.08
C TYR A 53 -8.97 -0.55 0.12
N SER A 54 -9.30 -0.47 -1.16
CA SER A 54 -8.38 -0.09 -2.22
C SER A 54 -9.02 0.94 -3.14
N SER A 55 -8.26 1.90 -3.64
CA SER A 55 -8.83 2.99 -4.43
C SER A 55 -8.70 2.81 -5.94
N VAL A 56 -7.76 2.01 -6.41
CA VAL A 56 -7.47 1.91 -7.85
C VAL A 56 -7.41 0.45 -8.28
N GLN A 57 -8.11 0.12 -9.36
CA GLN A 57 -7.96 -1.19 -9.97
C GLN A 57 -6.61 -1.29 -10.68
N TYR A 58 -5.89 -2.39 -10.46
CA TYR A 58 -4.60 -2.61 -11.09
C TYR A 58 -4.75 -2.73 -12.61
N SER A 59 -4.00 -1.90 -13.32
CA SER A 59 -3.98 -1.78 -14.78
C SER A 59 -2.54 -1.55 -15.25
N GLN A 60 -2.32 -1.46 -16.54
CA GLN A 60 -1.03 -1.04 -17.09
C GLN A 60 -0.60 0.35 -16.59
N VAL A 61 -1.55 1.28 -16.46
CA VAL A 61 -1.31 2.62 -15.91
C VAL A 61 -0.93 2.51 -14.43
N ALA A 62 -1.72 1.79 -13.64
CA ALA A 62 -1.43 1.58 -12.22
C ALA A 62 -0.06 0.92 -11.99
N ARG A 63 0.30 -0.07 -12.84
CA ARG A 63 1.62 -0.70 -12.79
C ARG A 63 2.75 0.32 -13.00
N ARG A 64 2.62 1.22 -13.98
CA ARG A 64 3.64 2.24 -14.27
C ARG A 64 3.74 3.27 -13.14
N VAL A 65 2.61 3.73 -12.60
CA VAL A 65 2.60 4.64 -11.44
C VAL A 65 3.28 3.99 -10.24
N LEU A 66 2.93 2.72 -9.91
CA LEU A 66 3.57 1.99 -8.81
C LEU A 66 5.07 1.81 -9.01
N LEU A 67 5.53 1.46 -10.22
CA LEU A 67 6.95 1.32 -10.52
C LEU A 67 7.66 2.66 -10.47
N GLY A 68 7.09 3.71 -11.07
CA GLY A 68 7.64 5.07 -11.03
C GLY A 68 7.81 5.57 -9.60
N ALA A 69 6.84 5.30 -8.72
CA ALA A 69 6.96 5.62 -7.31
C ALA A 69 8.02 4.76 -6.60
N LYS A 70 7.99 3.43 -6.78
CA LYS A 70 8.84 2.50 -6.03
C LYS A 70 10.28 2.48 -6.49
N GLU A 71 10.53 2.40 -7.80
CA GLU A 71 11.87 2.16 -8.36
C GLU A 71 12.55 3.45 -8.80
N ASP A 72 11.78 4.39 -9.35
CA ASP A 72 12.32 5.62 -9.94
C ASP A 72 12.18 6.84 -9.02
N ALA A 73 11.54 6.69 -7.87
CA ALA A 73 11.27 7.74 -6.87
C ALA A 73 10.64 9.01 -7.49
N LEU A 74 9.78 8.83 -8.51
CA LEU A 74 9.09 9.93 -9.16
C LEU A 74 8.08 10.56 -8.20
N LYS A 75 8.31 11.83 -7.85
CA LYS A 75 7.48 12.58 -6.90
C LYS A 75 6.00 12.59 -7.29
N ASP A 76 5.71 12.79 -8.56
CA ASP A 76 4.33 12.80 -9.07
C ASP A 76 3.64 11.43 -8.90
N ALA A 77 4.39 10.34 -9.02
CA ALA A 77 3.87 8.99 -8.79
C ALA A 77 3.65 8.73 -7.30
N ASP A 78 4.57 9.20 -6.44
CA ASP A 78 4.41 9.15 -4.98
C ASP A 78 3.13 9.86 -4.52
N GLU A 79 2.88 11.07 -5.05
CA GLU A 79 1.68 11.84 -4.74
C GLU A 79 0.39 11.11 -5.17
N LEU A 80 0.37 10.47 -6.34
CA LEU A 80 -0.78 9.68 -6.79
C LEU A 80 -1.05 8.48 -5.87
N ILE A 81 0.00 7.79 -5.43
CA ILE A 81 -0.12 6.67 -4.48
C ILE A 81 -0.61 7.17 -3.12
N ALA A 82 -0.04 8.26 -2.60
CA ALA A 82 -0.48 8.86 -1.34
C ALA A 82 -1.96 9.25 -1.38
N GLN A 83 -2.42 9.88 -2.47
CA GLN A 83 -3.83 10.23 -2.66
C GLN A 83 -4.74 8.99 -2.70
N ALA A 84 -4.33 7.93 -3.38
CA ALA A 84 -5.08 6.69 -3.45
C ALA A 84 -5.18 6.02 -2.05
N LEU A 85 -4.08 5.97 -1.31
CA LEU A 85 -4.07 5.46 0.06
C LEU A 85 -4.92 6.30 1.01
N ALA A 86 -4.81 7.63 0.94
CA ALA A 86 -5.62 8.55 1.75
C ALA A 86 -7.12 8.38 1.48
N HIS A 87 -7.50 8.18 0.21
CA HIS A 87 -8.88 7.92 -0.18
C HIS A 87 -9.38 6.58 0.42
N SER A 88 -8.60 5.50 0.30
CA SER A 88 -8.92 4.21 0.93
C SER A 88 -9.05 4.32 2.44
N LEU A 89 -8.12 5.05 3.09
CA LEU A 89 -8.09 5.22 4.53
C LEU A 89 -9.28 6.04 5.05
N SER A 90 -9.69 7.08 4.32
CA SER A 90 -10.83 7.90 4.71
C SER A 90 -12.12 7.08 4.78
N TYR A 91 -12.34 6.17 3.82
CA TYR A 91 -13.47 5.26 3.84
C TYR A 91 -13.39 4.26 4.99
N LEU A 92 -12.22 3.65 5.21
CA LEU A 92 -12.07 2.72 6.33
C LEU A 92 -12.30 3.44 7.67
N TYR A 93 -11.77 4.63 7.86
CA TYR A 93 -11.98 5.41 9.08
C TYR A 93 -13.45 5.77 9.32
N SER A 94 -14.24 5.98 8.27
CA SER A 94 -15.67 6.25 8.43
C SER A 94 -16.45 5.03 8.94
N GLU A 95 -15.95 3.81 8.75
CA GLU A 95 -16.60 2.58 9.22
C GLU A 95 -16.09 2.11 10.59
N VAL A 96 -14.78 2.18 10.82
CA VAL A 96 -14.16 1.57 12.02
C VAL A 96 -13.59 2.59 13.01
N GLY A 97 -13.60 3.87 12.67
CA GLY A 97 -12.96 4.92 13.46
C GLY A 97 -11.44 5.02 13.23
N ILE A 98 -10.81 5.96 13.96
CA ILE A 98 -9.38 6.25 13.84
C ILE A 98 -8.59 5.19 14.61
N ALA A 99 -7.50 4.70 14.02
CA ALA A 99 -6.59 3.72 14.60
C ALA A 99 -5.16 3.97 14.13
N ASP A 100 -4.19 3.35 14.81
CA ASP A 100 -2.78 3.41 14.43
C ASP A 100 -2.53 2.69 13.11
N LEU A 101 -1.55 3.17 12.34
CA LEU A 101 -1.20 2.63 11.03
C LEU A 101 0.04 1.75 11.12
N VAL A 102 0.00 0.61 10.45
CA VAL A 102 1.10 -0.35 10.40
C VAL A 102 1.50 -0.56 8.95
N PRO A 103 2.61 0.02 8.47
CA PRO A 103 3.12 -0.24 7.12
C PRO A 103 3.63 -1.68 7.01
N ILE A 104 3.33 -2.34 5.87
CA ILE A 104 4.01 -3.59 5.52
C ILE A 104 5.50 -3.28 5.32
N PRO A 105 6.41 -3.97 6.03
CA PRO A 105 7.83 -3.69 5.94
C PRO A 105 8.39 -4.03 4.56
N SER A 106 9.15 -3.12 3.97
CA SER A 106 9.91 -3.41 2.77
C SER A 106 11.08 -4.35 3.07
N ARG A 107 11.45 -5.20 2.11
CA ARG A 107 12.65 -6.04 2.26
C ARG A 107 13.90 -5.17 2.36
N LYS A 108 14.83 -5.52 3.26
CA LYS A 108 16.09 -4.77 3.45
C LYS A 108 16.90 -4.60 2.14
N SER A 109 16.84 -5.59 1.24
CA SER A 109 17.49 -5.49 -0.08
C SER A 109 16.82 -4.44 -0.97
N ALA A 110 15.49 -4.34 -0.95
CA ALA A 110 14.74 -3.34 -1.69
C ALA A 110 15.00 -1.93 -1.13
N VAL A 111 14.99 -1.77 0.20
CA VAL A 111 15.33 -0.50 0.86
C VAL A 111 16.75 -0.07 0.48
N ARG A 112 17.73 -0.98 0.54
CA ARG A 112 19.12 -0.65 0.11
C ARG A 112 19.21 -0.25 -1.35
N LYS A 113 18.48 -0.94 -2.26
CA LYS A 113 18.47 -0.63 -3.68
C LYS A 113 17.85 0.74 -3.97
N ARG A 114 16.75 1.07 -3.28
CA ARG A 114 15.93 2.29 -3.50
C ARG A 114 16.39 3.49 -2.69
N GLY A 115 17.18 3.27 -1.63
CA GLY A 115 17.58 4.31 -0.68
C GLY A 115 16.47 4.73 0.29
N ARG A 116 15.27 4.09 0.23
CA ARG A 116 14.12 4.43 1.10
C ARG A 116 13.21 3.23 1.36
N ASP A 117 12.43 3.29 2.44
CA ASP A 117 11.31 2.38 2.68
C ASP A 117 10.01 3.02 2.15
N PHE A 118 9.64 2.62 0.93
CA PHE A 118 8.53 3.22 0.20
C PHE A 118 7.21 3.22 0.96
N ILE A 119 6.79 2.09 1.53
CA ILE A 119 5.51 1.99 2.24
C ILE A 119 5.54 2.77 3.56
N LEU A 120 6.66 2.77 4.26
CA LEU A 120 6.81 3.59 5.46
C LEU A 120 6.68 5.08 5.12
N ASP A 121 7.36 5.57 4.06
CA ASP A 121 7.27 6.97 3.63
C ASP A 121 5.83 7.34 3.25
N GLN A 122 5.14 6.48 2.49
CA GLN A 122 3.73 6.68 2.15
C GLN A 122 2.84 6.71 3.40
N THR A 123 3.07 5.81 4.36
CA THR A 123 2.30 5.77 5.61
C THR A 123 2.53 7.01 6.46
N LEU A 124 3.76 7.50 6.54
CA LEU A 124 4.10 8.74 7.24
C LEU A 124 3.34 9.93 6.64
N SER A 125 3.18 9.98 5.31
CA SER A 125 2.41 11.04 4.65
C SER A 125 0.91 11.01 4.97
N LEU A 126 0.36 9.86 5.38
CA LEU A 126 -1.04 9.71 5.78
C LEU A 126 -1.30 10.18 7.22
N SER A 127 -0.29 10.15 8.07
CA SER A 127 -0.42 10.49 9.50
C SER A 127 -0.36 12.01 9.71
N GLN A 128 -1.41 12.71 9.31
CA GLN A 128 -1.54 14.16 9.55
C GLN A 128 -2.19 14.50 10.90
N SER A 129 -2.61 13.51 11.67
CA SER A 129 -3.26 13.70 12.97
C SER A 129 -2.35 13.23 14.10
N PRO A 130 -2.20 14.04 15.17
CA PRO A 130 -1.45 13.61 16.35
C PRO A 130 -2.08 12.43 17.10
N ARG A 131 -3.31 12.04 16.72
CA ARG A 131 -4.04 10.89 17.29
C ARG A 131 -3.71 9.57 16.61
N VAL A 132 -2.91 9.59 15.53
CA VAL A 132 -2.54 8.40 14.75
C VAL A 132 -1.05 8.16 14.88
N SER A 133 -0.68 7.04 15.48
CA SER A 133 0.71 6.61 15.56
C SER A 133 1.05 5.69 14.40
N ILE A 134 2.28 5.79 13.90
CA ILE A 134 2.83 4.82 12.95
C ILE A 134 3.57 3.74 13.74
N ARG A 135 3.12 2.49 13.58
CA ARG A 135 3.69 1.33 14.26
C ARG A 135 4.60 0.57 13.29
N THR A 136 5.88 0.46 13.62
CA THR A 136 6.90 -0.17 12.78
C THR A 136 7.43 -1.48 13.37
N GLU A 137 6.59 -2.15 14.16
CA GLU A 137 6.94 -3.38 14.86
C GLU A 137 6.96 -4.63 13.96
N LEU A 138 6.29 -4.59 12.80
CA LEU A 138 6.36 -5.67 11.82
C LEU A 138 7.77 -5.76 11.20
N ARG A 139 8.33 -6.96 11.17
CA ARG A 139 9.64 -7.22 10.56
C ARG A 139 9.66 -8.55 9.82
N HIS A 140 10.46 -8.64 8.76
CA HIS A 140 10.74 -9.91 8.11
C HIS A 140 11.60 -10.81 9.02
N LEU A 141 11.11 -12.01 9.33
CA LEU A 141 11.85 -13.01 10.11
C LEU A 141 12.92 -13.67 9.26
N ARG A 142 12.63 -13.94 7.99
CA ARG A 142 13.53 -14.66 7.07
C ARG A 142 13.50 -14.05 5.67
N ARG A 143 14.48 -14.42 4.83
CA ARG A 143 14.48 -14.05 3.42
C ARG A 143 13.35 -14.80 2.69
N VAL A 144 12.40 -14.08 2.20
CA VAL A 144 11.31 -14.58 1.35
C VAL A 144 11.79 -14.55 -0.10
N LYS A 145 11.57 -15.61 -0.89
CA LYS A 145 11.90 -15.65 -2.33
C LYS A 145 11.11 -14.57 -3.09
N ASP A 146 11.65 -14.15 -4.24
CA ASP A 146 10.93 -13.20 -5.10
C ASP A 146 9.60 -13.81 -5.54
N GLN A 147 8.52 -13.03 -5.41
CA GLN A 147 7.16 -13.49 -5.67
C GLN A 147 6.75 -13.35 -7.14
N SER A 148 7.56 -12.69 -7.97
CA SER A 148 7.24 -12.41 -9.36
C SER A 148 7.02 -13.68 -10.21
N THR A 149 7.70 -14.78 -9.84
CA THR A 149 7.65 -16.07 -10.53
C THR A 149 6.78 -17.13 -9.86
N LEU A 150 6.16 -16.82 -8.70
CA LEU A 150 5.42 -17.79 -7.90
C LEU A 150 3.93 -17.81 -8.25
N THR A 151 3.31 -19.01 -8.24
CA THR A 151 1.84 -19.16 -8.28
C THR A 151 1.19 -18.61 -7.00
N ALA A 152 -0.13 -18.45 -6.99
CA ALA A 152 -0.86 -17.96 -5.81
C ALA A 152 -0.62 -18.83 -4.57
N ALA A 153 -0.73 -20.16 -4.69
CA ALA A 153 -0.47 -21.12 -3.60
C ALA A 153 1.00 -21.08 -3.13
N MET A 154 1.96 -20.96 -4.07
CA MET A 154 3.38 -20.84 -3.73
C MET A 154 3.69 -19.52 -3.02
N ARG A 155 2.97 -18.43 -3.35
CA ARG A 155 3.11 -17.13 -2.64
C ARG A 155 2.63 -17.25 -1.21
N GLU A 156 1.53 -17.93 -0.98
CA GLU A 156 0.98 -18.15 0.36
C GLU A 156 1.95 -18.96 1.24
N ALA A 157 2.40 -20.11 0.75
CA ALA A 157 3.39 -20.94 1.44
C ALA A 157 4.75 -20.23 1.66
N ASN A 158 5.16 -19.37 0.72
CA ASN A 158 6.41 -18.61 0.83
C ASN A 158 6.32 -17.47 1.86
N LEU A 159 5.12 -16.96 2.14
CA LEU A 159 4.90 -15.88 3.10
C LEU A 159 4.54 -16.38 4.49
N GLN A 160 4.09 -17.62 4.64
CA GLN A 160 3.76 -18.19 5.95
C GLN A 160 4.96 -18.06 6.92
N ASP A 161 4.69 -17.52 8.11
CA ASP A 161 5.70 -17.27 9.16
C ASP A 161 6.89 -16.41 8.68
N SER A 162 6.65 -15.54 7.68
CA SER A 162 7.69 -14.66 7.16
C SER A 162 7.77 -13.32 7.89
N LEU A 163 6.72 -12.94 8.61
CA LEU A 163 6.64 -11.73 9.40
C LEU A 163 6.54 -12.03 10.90
N ILE A 164 7.16 -11.18 11.69
CA ILE A 164 7.04 -11.18 13.16
C ILE A 164 6.73 -9.77 13.64
N CYS A 165 6.06 -9.67 14.78
CA CYS A 165 5.92 -8.44 15.54
C CYS A 165 7.06 -8.34 16.53
N ALA A 166 7.97 -7.37 16.38
CA ALA A 166 9.19 -7.24 17.18
C ALA A 166 8.92 -6.80 18.63
N ASN A 167 7.86 -6.02 18.85
CA ASN A 167 7.42 -5.59 20.17
C ASN A 167 6.03 -6.15 20.44
N SER A 168 5.81 -6.61 21.66
CA SER A 168 4.53 -7.19 22.05
C SER A 168 3.68 -6.15 22.78
N ALA A 169 2.49 -5.90 22.25
CA ALA A 169 1.41 -5.18 22.91
C ALA A 169 0.52 -6.11 23.76
N ARG A 170 1.10 -7.19 24.30
CA ARG A 170 0.39 -8.25 25.01
C ARG A 170 -0.61 -7.70 26.02
N GLY A 171 -1.87 -8.09 25.86
CA GLY A 171 -2.97 -7.70 26.75
C GLY A 171 -3.67 -6.39 26.42
N MET A 172 -3.14 -5.54 25.52
CA MET A 172 -3.72 -4.22 25.24
C MET A 172 -4.71 -4.18 24.07
N LYS A 173 -4.68 -5.14 23.16
CA LYS A 173 -5.54 -5.19 21.95
C LYS A 173 -5.64 -3.85 21.22
N ILE A 174 -4.49 -3.22 20.99
CA ILE A 174 -4.41 -1.92 20.32
C ILE A 174 -4.97 -2.07 18.89
N PRO A 175 -6.01 -1.30 18.50
CA PRO A 175 -6.57 -1.37 17.16
C PRO A 175 -5.57 -0.78 16.16
N VAL A 176 -5.34 -1.51 15.06
CA VAL A 176 -4.42 -1.10 14.00
C VAL A 176 -4.99 -1.35 12.62
N ILE A 177 -4.56 -0.54 11.66
CA ILE A 177 -4.85 -0.66 10.23
C ILE A 177 -3.56 -0.93 9.48
N ILE A 178 -3.53 -1.99 8.68
CA ILE A 178 -2.38 -2.34 7.85
C ILE A 178 -2.38 -1.48 6.58
N VAL A 179 -1.19 -0.99 6.18
CA VAL A 179 -1.00 -0.19 4.96
C VAL A 179 -0.05 -0.91 4.01
N ASP A 180 -0.48 -1.09 2.75
CA ASP A 180 0.35 -1.63 1.66
C ASP A 180 0.03 -0.89 0.34
N ASP A 181 0.79 -1.11 -0.72
CA ASP A 181 0.56 -0.45 -2.01
C ASP A 181 -0.39 -1.24 -2.94
N LEU A 182 -0.34 -2.55 -2.90
CA LEU A 182 -1.09 -3.42 -3.81
C LEU A 182 -1.54 -4.70 -3.12
N VAL A 183 -2.84 -4.96 -3.13
CA VAL A 183 -3.37 -6.28 -2.78
C VAL A 183 -3.61 -7.11 -4.05
N THR A 184 -3.08 -8.34 -4.05
CA THR A 184 -3.31 -9.35 -5.09
C THR A 184 -4.16 -10.51 -4.56
N THR A 185 -3.57 -11.46 -3.88
CA THR A 185 -4.24 -12.58 -3.19
C THR A 185 -4.57 -12.27 -1.73
N GLY A 186 -4.02 -11.17 -1.20
CA GLY A 186 -4.12 -10.82 0.22
C GLY A 186 -3.18 -11.61 1.14
N ALA A 187 -2.31 -12.49 0.60
CA ALA A 187 -1.43 -13.32 1.42
C ALA A 187 -0.51 -12.50 2.35
N THR A 188 0.06 -11.39 1.84
CA THR A 188 0.89 -10.47 2.67
C THR A 188 0.08 -9.86 3.80
N LEU A 189 -1.15 -9.41 3.53
CA LEU A 189 -2.02 -8.80 4.54
C LEU A 189 -2.48 -9.82 5.59
N ARG A 190 -2.78 -11.07 5.18
CA ARG A 190 -3.10 -12.16 6.13
C ARG A 190 -1.92 -12.48 7.04
N GLU A 191 -0.73 -12.60 6.47
CA GLU A 191 0.49 -12.87 7.24
C GLU A 191 0.82 -11.74 8.22
N ALA A 192 0.67 -10.49 7.78
CA ALA A 192 0.83 -9.33 8.66
C ALA A 192 -0.21 -9.34 9.79
N ALA A 193 -1.46 -9.65 9.49
CA ALA A 193 -2.52 -9.74 10.48
C ALA A 193 -2.25 -10.86 11.50
N ARG A 194 -1.76 -12.05 11.07
CA ARG A 194 -1.32 -13.12 11.96
C ARG A 194 -0.24 -12.62 12.92
N ALA A 195 0.86 -12.08 12.37
CA ALA A 195 1.99 -11.61 13.16
C ALA A 195 1.60 -10.49 14.15
N LEU A 196 0.75 -9.55 13.74
CA LEU A 196 0.23 -8.49 14.61
C LEU A 196 -0.65 -9.04 15.73
N SER A 197 -1.54 -9.99 15.41
CA SER A 197 -2.41 -10.65 16.41
C SER A 197 -1.60 -11.39 17.46
N GLU A 198 -0.55 -12.10 17.07
CA GLU A 198 0.40 -12.73 17.99
C GLU A 198 1.17 -11.70 18.85
N GLY A 199 1.46 -10.53 18.28
CA GLY A 199 2.01 -9.38 18.99
C GLY A 199 1.02 -8.68 19.95
N GLY A 200 -0.26 -9.09 19.97
CA GLY A 200 -1.30 -8.52 20.83
C GLY A 200 -2.02 -7.30 20.24
N TYR A 201 -1.84 -7.02 18.94
CA TYR A 201 -2.60 -6.00 18.23
C TYR A 201 -3.91 -6.55 17.69
N GLN A 202 -4.91 -5.69 17.57
CA GLN A 202 -6.19 -6.01 16.92
C GLN A 202 -6.22 -5.38 15.52
N VAL A 203 -6.08 -6.19 14.48
CA VAL A 203 -6.23 -5.70 13.10
C VAL A 203 -7.70 -5.47 12.82
N ILE A 204 -8.10 -4.20 12.63
CA ILE A 204 -9.48 -3.78 12.36
C ILE A 204 -9.73 -3.51 10.88
N GLY A 205 -8.69 -3.45 10.05
CA GLY A 205 -8.78 -3.26 8.61
C GLY A 205 -7.42 -3.16 7.95
N ALA A 206 -7.43 -3.04 6.63
CA ALA A 206 -6.25 -2.73 5.82
C ALA A 206 -6.61 -1.77 4.69
N VAL A 207 -5.62 -0.99 4.25
CA VAL A 207 -5.75 -0.11 3.09
C VAL A 207 -4.63 -0.36 2.11
N THR A 208 -4.98 -0.31 0.81
CA THR A 208 -4.00 -0.35 -0.27
C THR A 208 -4.32 0.71 -1.32
N ALA A 209 -3.31 1.16 -2.06
CA ALA A 209 -3.55 2.06 -3.19
C ALA A 209 -4.25 1.31 -4.34
N CYS A 210 -3.82 0.08 -4.60
CA CYS A 210 -4.30 -0.71 -5.74
C CYS A 210 -4.81 -2.09 -5.33
N VAL A 211 -5.75 -2.64 -6.15
CA VAL A 211 -6.22 -4.04 -6.08
C VAL A 211 -6.06 -4.71 -7.44
N ALA A 212 -5.45 -5.90 -7.49
CA ALA A 212 -5.14 -6.58 -8.76
C ALA A 212 -6.37 -7.12 -9.51
N LYS A 213 -7.35 -7.66 -8.78
CA LYS A 213 -8.72 -7.95 -9.19
C LYS A 213 -9.58 -7.83 -7.94
N PRO A 214 -10.81 -7.30 -8.04
CA PRO A 214 -11.74 -7.45 -6.93
C PRO A 214 -11.81 -8.95 -6.63
N LEU A 215 -11.34 -9.35 -5.45
CA LEU A 215 -11.50 -10.72 -5.01
C LEU A 215 -13.01 -10.95 -5.00
N ARG A 216 -13.52 -11.88 -5.82
CA ARG A 216 -14.94 -12.18 -5.88
C ARG A 216 -15.39 -12.54 -4.46
N TYR A 217 -16.49 -11.93 -4.02
CA TYR A 217 -17.20 -12.44 -2.87
C TYR A 217 -17.64 -13.86 -3.22
N ASP A 218 -17.14 -14.86 -2.52
CA ASP A 218 -17.87 -16.13 -2.43
C ASP A 218 -19.14 -15.80 -1.64
N GLN A 219 -20.29 -15.87 -2.36
CA GLN A 219 -21.63 -15.69 -1.82
C GLN A 219 -21.93 -16.82 -0.85
#